data_c84110418e15ac37256264ad65a4296e
#
_entry.id   c84110418e15ac37256264ad65a4296e
#
_cell.length_a   1.000
_cell.length_b   1.000
_cell.length_c   1.000
_cell.angle_alpha   90.00
_cell.angle_beta   90.00
_cell.angle_gamma   90.00
#
_symmetry.space_group_name_H-M   'P 1'
#
loop_
_entity.id
_entity.type
_entity.pdbx_description
1 polymer ?
#
loop_
_entity_poly.entity_id
_entity_poly.type
_entity_poly.pdbx_seq_one_letter_code
_entity_poly.pdbx_strand_id
1 'polypeptide(L)'
;VNKIRNASEIKFKGNKELIEIIGQAIDDEYIKELTTISLSPEAISRHKDMKIVYTPIHGTGVKLVPAALKAYGFTNIIHVPEQDVVSGDFPTVISPNPEEPAV
;
A
#
# COMPACT_ATOMS: atom_id res chain seq x y z
N VAL A 1 -14.04 -7.24 -22.57
CA VAL A 1 -13.05 -6.71 -23.53
C VAL A 1 -13.11 -7.52 -24.83
N ASN A 2 -12.99 -8.85 -24.80
CA ASN A 2 -12.92 -9.70 -26.00
C ASN A 2 -14.17 -9.69 -26.92
N LYS A 3 -15.28 -9.08 -26.49
CA LYS A 3 -16.51 -8.95 -27.27
C LYS A 3 -16.62 -7.61 -28.01
N ILE A 4 -15.75 -6.63 -27.70
CA ILE A 4 -15.74 -5.32 -28.34
C ILE A 4 -15.00 -5.43 -29.66
N ARG A 5 -15.71 -5.10 -30.76
CA ARG A 5 -15.17 -5.17 -32.14
C ARG A 5 -14.87 -3.79 -32.73
N ASN A 6 -15.53 -2.75 -32.24
CA ASN A 6 -15.40 -1.38 -32.73
C ASN A 6 -15.27 -0.40 -31.57
N ALA A 7 -14.54 0.69 -31.77
CA ALA A 7 -14.37 1.74 -30.75
C ALA A 7 -15.72 2.37 -30.33
N SER A 8 -16.72 2.40 -31.22
CA SER A 8 -18.07 2.89 -30.92
C SER A 8 -18.84 2.04 -29.87
N GLU A 9 -18.40 0.82 -29.63
CA GLU A 9 -18.99 -0.06 -28.59
C GLU A 9 -18.45 0.23 -27.20
N ILE A 10 -17.39 1.05 -27.11
CA ILE A 10 -16.77 1.43 -25.85
C ILE A 10 -17.61 2.52 -25.18
N LYS A 11 -18.05 2.25 -23.94
CA LYS A 11 -18.76 3.23 -23.12
C LYS A 11 -17.75 4.15 -22.43
N PHE A 12 -17.47 5.30 -23.03
CA PHE A 12 -16.55 6.31 -22.46
C PHE A 12 -17.19 7.10 -21.30
N LYS A 13 -18.52 7.18 -21.26
CA LYS A 13 -19.21 7.83 -20.14
C LYS A 13 -19.33 6.87 -18.97
N GLY A 14 -18.66 7.19 -17.85
CA GLY A 14 -18.74 6.41 -16.62
C GLY A 14 -20.14 6.51 -15.98
N ASN A 15 -20.52 5.47 -15.25
CA ASN A 15 -21.70 5.48 -14.37
C ASN A 15 -21.23 5.46 -12.92
N LYS A 16 -21.43 6.57 -12.19
CA LYS A 16 -21.03 6.72 -10.79
C LYS A 16 -21.76 5.75 -9.85
N GLU A 17 -22.97 5.31 -10.20
CA GLU A 17 -23.73 4.34 -9.42
C GLU A 17 -23.08 2.95 -9.38
N LEU A 18 -22.16 2.66 -10.31
CA LEU A 18 -21.40 1.41 -10.34
C LEU A 18 -20.06 1.49 -9.58
N ILE A 19 -19.81 2.62 -8.91
CA ILE A 19 -18.59 2.85 -8.14
C ILE A 19 -18.95 2.84 -6.66
N GLU A 20 -18.40 1.89 -5.93
CA GLU A 20 -18.49 1.81 -4.47
C GLU A 20 -17.10 2.07 -3.87
N ILE A 21 -17.04 2.97 -2.87
CA ILE A 21 -15.82 3.23 -2.11
C ILE A 21 -15.89 2.41 -0.83
N ILE A 22 -15.07 1.37 -0.76
CA ILE A 22 -15.07 0.40 0.33
C ILE A 22 -14.45 0.92 1.65
N GLY A 23 -13.58 1.93 1.58
CA GLY A 23 -13.13 2.73 2.74
C GLY A 23 -12.49 1.96 3.90
N GLN A 24 -12.47 2.64 5.06
CA GLN A 24 -11.76 2.19 6.26
C GLN A 24 -12.23 0.85 6.82
N ALA A 25 -13.52 0.53 6.72
CA ALA A 25 -14.04 -0.73 7.26
C ALA A 25 -13.42 -1.97 6.62
N ILE A 26 -13.15 -1.90 5.32
CA ILE A 26 -12.47 -2.99 4.60
C ILE A 26 -10.97 -3.00 4.92
N ASP A 27 -10.33 -1.82 5.05
CA ASP A 27 -8.95 -1.72 5.51
C ASP A 27 -8.77 -2.41 6.88
N ASP A 28 -9.68 -2.17 7.81
CA ASP A 28 -9.63 -2.73 9.17
C ASP A 28 -9.78 -4.26 9.16
N GLU A 29 -10.73 -4.79 8.38
CA GLU A 29 -10.89 -6.24 8.21
C GLU A 29 -9.65 -6.87 7.54
N TYR A 30 -9.08 -6.21 6.53
CA TYR A 30 -7.86 -6.67 5.88
C TYR A 30 -6.67 -6.73 6.87
N ILE A 31 -6.46 -5.67 7.64
CA ILE A 31 -5.38 -5.63 8.65
C ILE A 31 -5.59 -6.72 9.71
N LYS A 32 -6.82 -6.92 10.17
CA LYS A 32 -7.16 -7.98 11.11
C LYS A 32 -6.83 -9.37 10.56
N GLU A 33 -7.20 -9.63 9.31
CA GLU A 33 -6.89 -10.89 8.64
C GLU A 33 -5.36 -11.11 8.54
N LEU A 34 -4.59 -10.07 8.20
CA LEU A 34 -3.13 -10.15 8.16
C LEU A 34 -2.52 -10.61 9.49
N THR A 35 -3.09 -10.23 10.63
CA THR A 35 -2.57 -10.66 11.93
C THR A 35 -2.73 -12.16 12.18
N THR A 36 -3.71 -12.80 11.54
CA THR A 36 -3.96 -14.25 11.70
C THR A 36 -2.89 -15.11 11.04
N ILE A 37 -2.21 -14.58 10.03
CA ILE A 37 -1.14 -15.29 9.29
C ILE A 37 0.26 -15.02 9.84
N SER A 38 0.38 -14.29 10.95
CA SER A 38 1.67 -14.04 11.60
C SER A 38 2.29 -15.34 12.13
N LEU A 39 3.48 -15.70 11.63
CA LEU A 39 4.17 -16.94 12.00
C LEU A 39 5.01 -16.80 13.27
N SER A 40 5.35 -15.59 13.69
CA SER A 40 6.33 -15.37 14.76
C SER A 40 5.95 -14.20 15.68
N PRO A 41 4.75 -14.16 16.27
CA PRO A 41 4.30 -13.03 17.09
C PRO A 41 5.17 -12.83 18.34
N GLU A 42 5.71 -13.90 18.92
CA GLU A 42 6.61 -13.81 20.06
C GLU A 42 7.96 -13.18 19.72
N ALA A 43 8.51 -13.45 18.53
CA ALA A 43 9.73 -12.81 18.06
C ALA A 43 9.50 -11.32 17.82
N ILE A 44 8.38 -10.94 17.23
CA ILE A 44 7.99 -9.53 17.04
C ILE A 44 7.86 -8.85 18.41
N SER A 45 7.21 -9.46 19.38
CA SER A 45 7.05 -8.90 20.74
C SER A 45 8.40 -8.61 21.42
N ARG A 46 9.41 -9.50 21.24
CA ARG A 46 10.76 -9.28 21.77
C ARG A 46 11.52 -8.16 21.07
N HIS A 47 11.18 -7.84 19.84
CA HIS A 47 11.87 -6.86 19.00
C HIS A 47 10.94 -5.72 18.55
N LYS A 48 9.88 -5.44 19.31
CA LYS A 48 8.84 -4.46 18.97
C LYS A 48 9.36 -3.04 18.72
N ASP A 49 10.47 -2.68 19.34
CA ASP A 49 11.15 -1.37 19.25
C ASP A 49 12.24 -1.30 18.18
N MET A 50 12.41 -2.38 17.40
CA MET A 50 13.35 -2.38 16.27
C MET A 50 13.04 -1.24 15.32
N LYS A 51 14.06 -0.48 14.93
CA LYS A 51 13.92 0.60 13.95
C LYS A 51 13.60 0.01 12.56
N ILE A 52 12.46 0.35 12.03
CA ILE A 52 12.03 0.00 10.67
C ILE A 52 11.92 1.29 9.89
N VAL A 53 12.79 1.49 8.91
CA VAL A 53 12.64 2.57 7.93
C VAL A 53 11.77 2.04 6.80
N TYR A 54 10.66 2.72 6.54
CA TYR A 54 9.70 2.35 5.51
C TYR A 54 9.52 3.50 4.52
N THR A 55 9.54 3.17 3.24
CA THR A 55 9.09 4.05 2.18
C THR A 55 8.23 3.30 1.17
N PRO A 56 7.11 3.89 0.72
CA PRO A 56 6.32 3.37 -0.39
C PRO A 56 6.92 3.71 -1.75
N ILE A 57 7.99 4.52 -1.82
CA ILE A 57 8.55 5.08 -3.06
C ILE A 57 7.42 5.68 -3.93
N HIS A 58 6.65 6.61 -3.39
CA HIS A 58 5.47 7.23 -4.01
C HIS A 58 4.31 6.28 -4.36
N GLY A 59 4.39 5.00 -3.95
CA GLY A 59 3.36 3.99 -4.21
C GLY A 59 2.21 4.02 -3.20
N THR A 60 1.22 3.15 -3.42
CA THR A 60 -0.03 3.10 -2.65
C THR A 60 0.10 2.45 -1.27
N GLY A 61 1.27 1.89 -0.93
CA GLY A 61 1.53 1.24 0.36
C GLY A 61 1.60 2.19 1.56
N VAL A 62 1.57 3.51 1.35
CA VAL A 62 1.75 4.54 2.38
C VAL A 62 0.80 4.39 3.59
N LYS A 63 -0.41 3.90 3.40
CA LYS A 63 -1.41 3.74 4.45
C LYS A 63 -1.40 2.35 5.08
N LEU A 64 -1.53 1.31 4.26
CA LEU A 64 -1.78 -0.05 4.76
C LEU A 64 -0.54 -0.73 5.31
N VAL A 65 0.65 -0.49 4.74
CA VAL A 65 1.87 -1.16 5.22
C VAL A 65 2.27 -0.70 6.62
N PRO A 66 2.31 0.61 6.96
CA PRO A 66 2.55 1.03 8.33
C PRO A 66 1.45 0.57 9.31
N ALA A 67 0.19 0.53 8.87
CA ALA A 67 -0.91 0.02 9.68
C ALA A 67 -0.74 -1.47 10.01
N ALA A 68 -0.35 -2.28 9.03
CA ALA A 68 -0.05 -3.70 9.21
C ALA A 68 1.14 -3.92 10.16
N LEU A 69 2.23 -3.18 9.97
CA LEU A 69 3.40 -3.27 10.86
C LEU A 69 3.04 -2.95 12.32
N LYS A 70 2.22 -1.91 12.54
CA LYS A 70 1.69 -1.58 13.88
C LYS A 70 0.80 -2.69 14.43
N ALA A 71 -0.07 -3.26 13.62
CA ALA A 71 -0.95 -4.36 14.03
C ALA A 71 -0.17 -5.62 14.39
N TYR A 72 0.95 -5.89 13.74
CA TYR A 72 1.89 -6.94 14.13
C TYR A 72 2.61 -6.65 15.46
N GLY A 73 2.66 -5.39 15.91
CA GLY A 73 3.23 -5.01 17.20
C GLY A 73 4.51 -4.18 17.12
N PHE A 74 4.99 -3.80 15.93
CA PHE A 74 6.14 -2.90 15.81
C PHE A 74 5.77 -1.47 16.20
N THR A 75 6.62 -0.83 17.00
CA THR A 75 6.35 0.50 17.57
C THR A 75 7.26 1.60 17.03
N ASN A 76 8.34 1.24 16.34
CA ASN A 76 9.35 2.19 15.89
C ASN A 76 9.47 2.19 14.36
N ILE A 77 8.44 2.73 13.70
CA ILE A 77 8.36 2.83 12.24
C ILE A 77 8.71 4.27 11.85
N ILE A 78 9.75 4.41 11.07
CA ILE A 78 10.27 5.69 10.58
C ILE A 78 9.92 5.81 9.10
N HIS A 79 9.21 6.86 8.75
CA HIS A 79 8.81 7.16 7.38
C HIS A 79 9.87 8.00 6.66
N VAL A 80 9.86 7.97 5.33
CA VAL A 80 10.58 8.89 4.46
C VAL A 80 9.54 9.87 3.88
N PRO A 81 9.35 11.06 4.51
CA PRO A 81 8.20 11.94 4.24
C PRO A 81 8.11 12.37 2.77
N GLU A 82 9.25 12.58 2.12
CA GLU A 82 9.32 13.01 0.73
C GLU A 82 8.76 11.95 -0.23
N GLN A 83 8.82 10.67 0.18
CA GLN A 83 8.37 9.53 -0.62
C GLN A 83 6.98 9.00 -0.20
N ASP A 84 6.40 9.53 0.89
CA ASP A 84 5.04 9.18 1.33
C ASP A 84 3.94 9.82 0.45
N VAL A 85 4.30 10.79 -0.40
CA VAL A 85 3.39 11.40 -1.35
C VAL A 85 3.12 10.44 -2.50
N VAL A 86 1.89 9.93 -2.62
CA VAL A 86 1.50 9.05 -3.74
C VAL A 86 1.55 9.82 -5.06
N SER A 87 2.39 9.38 -5.98
CA SER A 87 2.57 10.03 -7.29
C SER A 87 3.00 9.03 -8.36
N GLY A 88 2.34 9.05 -9.50
CA GLY A 88 2.74 8.28 -10.68
C GLY A 88 3.98 8.83 -11.39
N ASP A 89 4.43 10.04 -11.03
CA ASP A 89 5.61 10.68 -11.61
C ASP A 89 6.90 10.35 -10.84
N PHE A 90 6.81 9.73 -9.66
CA PHE A 90 7.95 9.29 -8.83
C PHE A 90 9.04 10.37 -8.65
N PRO A 91 8.72 11.57 -8.12
CA PRO A 91 9.56 12.77 -8.26
C PRO A 91 10.91 12.71 -7.52
N THR A 92 11.12 11.78 -6.60
CA THR A 92 12.39 11.66 -5.85
C THR A 92 13.30 10.56 -6.36
N VAL A 93 12.88 9.78 -7.36
CA VAL A 93 13.65 8.65 -7.88
C VAL A 93 13.64 8.67 -9.42
N ILE A 94 14.71 8.15 -10.03
CA ILE A 94 14.82 8.02 -11.49
C ILE A 94 13.96 6.83 -11.97
N SER A 95 13.89 5.78 -11.15
CA SER A 95 13.10 4.58 -11.41
C SER A 95 12.46 4.12 -10.09
N PRO A 96 11.18 3.70 -10.06
CA PRO A 96 10.54 3.21 -8.83
C PRO A 96 10.94 1.77 -8.46
N ASN A 97 11.94 1.22 -9.12
CA ASN A 97 12.42 -0.13 -8.85
C ASN A 97 13.46 -0.11 -7.71
N PRO A 98 13.18 -0.70 -6.52
CA PRO A 98 14.11 -0.70 -5.39
C PRO A 98 15.41 -1.50 -5.62
N GLU A 99 15.53 -2.23 -6.71
CA GLU A 99 16.78 -2.90 -7.11
C GLU A 99 17.77 -1.95 -7.80
N GLU A 100 17.30 -0.77 -8.22
CA GLU A 100 18.14 0.24 -8.87
C GLU A 100 18.98 1.00 -7.84
N PRO A 101 20.31 1.13 -8.00
CA PRO A 101 21.16 1.85 -7.04
C PRO A 101 20.85 3.34 -6.89
N ALA A 102 20.04 3.92 -7.77
CA ALA A 102 19.66 5.33 -7.80
C ALA A 102 18.31 5.64 -7.13
N VAL A 103 17.72 4.66 -6.44
CA VAL A 103 16.47 4.83 -5.67
C VAL A 103 16.73 5.39 -4.30
#